data_4a046229aa2470d72b12c69703c5d253
#
_entry.id   4a046229aa2470d72b12c69703c5d253
#
_cell.length_a   1.000
_cell.length_b   1.000
_cell.length_c   1.000
_cell.angle_alpha   90.00
_cell.angle_beta   90.00
_cell.angle_gamma   90.00
#
_symmetry.space_group_name_H-M   'P 1'
#
loop_
_entity.id
_entity.type
_entity.pdbx_description
1 polymer ?
#
loop_
_entity_poly.entity_id
_entity_poly.type
_entity_poly.pdbx_seq_one_letter_code
_entity_poly.pdbx_strand_id
1 'polypeptide(L)'
;GEAIYDTDASPFREQYEWGAITRKENTLYLILSGKYPLHGEIILNTPGFKLKEAKGNYTHISQKKGNLHITVPQTAYNNTDIEVLSLDMDVTTPIAATHEYVPNYSYSCFDYYSNYRSTVSYEWEIPNRNTQLELTYTPQEIGKELVITNPTGNEQRITLDGAKASPLKVNPKTKWGKRYLCGPGSSLFDAPSTINISLDKTPVRNGQWKETNEEKMMFPANILETYFVMQEVESPVAQDVLVDVGAGNGIEVYLNGRSVMKHLNPYRCKFREEKVLLHLQKGLNQIVLRLYNRFEKETGYLLRPSDKQIVYKQRYTYTVSEEDKKQPAIKLQIKQNNLPTQHTDTELHNLTVRIK
;
A
#
# COMPACT_ATOMS: atom_id res chain seq x y z
N GLY A 1 -11.68 17.64 22.56
CA GLY A 1 -11.54 16.69 23.66
C GLY A 1 -10.22 15.98 23.63
N GLU A 2 -10.04 15.02 24.49
CA GLU A 2 -8.80 14.29 24.76
C GLU A 2 -8.11 13.70 23.52
N ALA A 3 -8.88 13.29 22.52
CA ALA A 3 -8.37 12.72 21.27
C ALA A 3 -7.77 13.74 20.27
N ILE A 4 -7.84 15.03 20.56
CA ILE A 4 -7.39 16.09 19.65
C ILE A 4 -6.38 17.02 20.31
N TYR A 5 -6.57 17.36 21.57
CA TYR A 5 -5.69 18.26 22.30
C TYR A 5 -4.56 17.48 22.95
N ASP A 6 -3.34 17.99 22.87
CA ASP A 6 -2.13 17.32 23.38
C ASP A 6 -1.87 15.92 22.80
N THR A 7 -2.26 15.71 21.57
CA THR A 7 -1.98 14.45 20.87
C THR A 7 -1.00 14.66 19.74
N ASP A 8 -0.18 13.66 19.47
CA ASP A 8 0.65 13.59 18.28
C ASP A 8 -0.19 13.12 17.08
N ALA A 9 0.33 13.39 15.88
CA ALA A 9 -0.22 12.82 14.66
C ALA A 9 -0.16 11.28 14.69
N SER A 10 -0.92 10.66 13.78
CA SER A 10 -0.91 9.21 13.61
C SER A 10 0.52 8.65 13.53
N PRO A 11 0.87 7.62 14.30
CA PRO A 11 2.14 6.91 14.12
C PRO A 11 2.18 6.11 12.82
N PHE A 12 1.01 5.92 12.20
CA PHE A 12 0.85 5.27 10.89
C PHE A 12 0.68 6.36 9.84
N ARG A 13 1.44 6.28 8.75
CA ARG A 13 1.45 7.32 7.71
C ARG A 13 0.35 7.15 6.67
N GLU A 14 -0.59 6.26 6.92
CA GLU A 14 -1.72 5.98 6.04
C GLU A 14 -2.82 7.03 6.22
N GLN A 15 -3.47 7.41 5.13
CA GLN A 15 -4.70 8.19 5.17
C GLN A 15 -5.89 7.23 5.09
N TYR A 16 -6.90 7.48 5.90
CA TYR A 16 -8.05 6.60 6.01
C TYR A 16 -9.33 7.34 5.61
N GLU A 17 -10.14 6.72 4.75
CA GLU A 17 -11.44 7.28 4.39
C GLU A 17 -12.44 7.25 5.55
N TRP A 18 -12.28 6.31 6.47
CA TRP A 18 -13.16 6.16 7.62
C TRP A 18 -12.93 7.19 8.74
N GLY A 19 -11.81 7.94 8.70
CA GLY A 19 -11.52 8.93 9.72
C GLY A 19 -10.03 9.21 9.88
N ALA A 20 -9.62 9.48 11.10
CA ALA A 20 -8.23 9.83 11.44
C ALA A 20 -7.75 9.09 12.69
N ILE A 21 -6.43 9.05 12.85
CA ILE A 21 -5.78 8.52 14.05
C ILE A 21 -4.93 9.62 14.67
N THR A 22 -5.02 9.74 15.99
CA THR A 22 -4.08 10.51 16.81
C THR A 22 -3.50 9.61 17.89
N ARG A 23 -2.41 10.03 18.53
CA ARG A 23 -1.73 9.27 19.57
C ARG A 23 -1.41 10.17 20.75
N LYS A 24 -1.60 9.64 21.95
CA LYS A 24 -1.07 10.20 23.20
C LYS A 24 -0.39 9.09 23.97
N GLU A 25 0.92 9.19 24.17
CA GLU A 25 1.71 8.13 24.80
C GLU A 25 1.48 6.74 24.12
N ASN A 26 0.88 5.81 24.84
CA ASN A 26 0.58 4.47 24.37
C ASN A 26 -0.87 4.29 23.88
N THR A 27 -1.66 5.35 23.91
CA THR A 27 -3.07 5.31 23.49
C THR A 27 -3.23 5.84 22.08
N LEU A 28 -3.86 5.04 21.22
CA LEU A 28 -4.30 5.46 19.89
C LEU A 28 -5.78 5.86 19.95
N TYR A 29 -6.12 6.99 19.39
CA TYR A 29 -7.49 7.45 19.24
C TYR A 29 -7.88 7.36 17.78
N LEU A 30 -8.89 6.54 17.48
CA LEU A 30 -9.49 6.44 16.14
C LEU A 30 -10.71 7.34 16.12
N ILE A 31 -10.64 8.40 15.32
CA ILE A 31 -11.69 9.40 15.18
C ILE A 31 -12.54 9.00 13.97
N LEU A 32 -13.76 8.55 14.22
CA LEU A 32 -14.68 8.04 13.18
C LEU A 32 -15.44 9.22 12.55
N SER A 33 -14.83 9.93 11.63
CA SER A 33 -15.36 11.16 11.04
C SER A 33 -15.51 11.14 9.53
N GLY A 34 -15.13 10.01 8.90
CA GLY A 34 -15.15 9.84 7.46
C GLY A 34 -16.32 9.02 6.94
N LYS A 35 -16.06 8.26 5.89
CA LYS A 35 -17.03 7.33 5.30
C LYS A 35 -17.12 6.06 6.13
N TYR A 36 -18.32 5.52 6.27
CA TYR A 36 -18.50 4.21 6.89
C TYR A 36 -17.67 3.16 6.14
N PRO A 37 -16.80 2.40 6.84
CA PRO A 37 -15.92 1.45 6.19
C PRO A 37 -16.70 0.30 5.55
N LEU A 38 -16.14 -0.26 4.51
CA LEU A 38 -16.72 -1.41 3.82
C LEU A 38 -16.94 -2.55 4.81
N HIS A 39 -18.16 -3.09 4.85
CA HIS A 39 -18.61 -4.11 5.82
C HIS A 39 -18.46 -3.69 7.30
N GLY A 40 -18.29 -2.40 7.57
CA GLY A 40 -18.06 -1.92 8.93
C GLY A 40 -16.69 -2.26 9.50
N GLU A 41 -15.74 -2.69 8.68
CA GLU A 41 -14.44 -3.17 9.15
C GLU A 41 -13.32 -2.17 8.89
N ILE A 42 -12.58 -1.87 9.95
CA ILE A 42 -11.33 -1.11 9.94
C ILE A 42 -10.19 -2.10 10.12
N ILE A 43 -9.23 -2.09 9.22
CA ILE A 43 -8.01 -2.86 9.33
C ILE A 43 -6.83 -1.90 9.43
N LEU A 44 -6.09 -1.99 10.54
CA LEU A 44 -4.89 -1.19 10.76
C LEU A 44 -3.68 -2.11 10.81
N ASN A 45 -2.66 -1.79 10.05
CA ASN A 45 -1.35 -2.38 10.26
C ASN A 45 -0.68 -1.64 11.41
N THR A 46 -0.45 -2.35 12.52
CA THR A 46 0.07 -1.79 13.77
C THR A 46 1.41 -2.43 14.16
N PRO A 47 2.47 -2.31 13.33
CA PRO A 47 3.76 -2.90 13.66
C PRO A 47 4.32 -2.28 14.94
N GLY A 48 4.79 -3.13 15.87
CA GLY A 48 5.35 -2.68 17.13
C GLY A 48 4.31 -2.28 18.20
N PHE A 49 3.02 -2.39 17.90
CA PHE A 49 1.94 -2.10 18.84
C PHE A 49 1.13 -3.37 19.12
N LYS A 50 0.91 -3.69 20.37
CA LYS A 50 0.05 -4.81 20.79
C LYS A 50 -1.14 -4.25 21.57
N LEU A 51 -2.36 -4.61 21.12
CA LEU A 51 -3.58 -4.17 21.79
C LEU A 51 -3.66 -4.75 23.21
N LYS A 52 -3.92 -3.89 24.18
CA LYS A 52 -4.24 -4.23 25.57
C LYS A 52 -5.72 -4.11 25.84
N GLU A 53 -6.27 -2.93 25.60
CA GLU A 53 -7.65 -2.59 25.89
C GLU A 53 -8.22 -1.68 24.79
N ALA A 54 -9.52 -1.78 24.55
CA ALA A 54 -10.23 -0.90 23.65
C ALA A 54 -11.48 -0.35 24.31
N LYS A 55 -11.81 0.92 24.06
CA LYS A 55 -13.02 1.60 24.53
C LYS A 55 -13.68 2.34 23.40
N GLY A 56 -15.00 2.38 23.40
CA GLY A 56 -15.79 3.09 22.39
C GLY A 56 -16.84 2.18 21.75
N ASN A 57 -17.42 2.67 20.65
CA ASN A 57 -18.51 1.99 19.97
C ASN A 57 -18.02 1.05 18.87
N TYR A 58 -17.69 -0.17 19.24
CA TYR A 58 -17.31 -1.26 18.34
C TYR A 58 -18.03 -2.56 18.70
N THR A 59 -18.17 -3.47 17.74
CA THR A 59 -18.81 -4.79 17.96
C THR A 59 -17.79 -5.91 18.11
N HIS A 60 -16.65 -5.79 17.44
CA HIS A 60 -15.56 -6.76 17.54
C HIS A 60 -14.22 -6.09 17.34
N ILE A 61 -13.22 -6.57 18.08
CA ILE A 61 -11.82 -6.17 17.90
C ILE A 61 -10.91 -7.38 18.09
N SER A 62 -9.95 -7.54 17.21
CA SER A 62 -8.92 -8.57 17.32
C SER A 62 -7.63 -8.14 16.65
N GLN A 63 -6.50 -8.65 17.13
CA GLN A 63 -5.20 -8.41 16.50
C GLN A 63 -4.60 -9.73 16.01
N LYS A 64 -4.29 -9.81 14.72
CA LYS A 64 -3.70 -10.99 14.08
C LYS A 64 -2.56 -10.58 13.17
N LYS A 65 -1.40 -11.21 13.33
CA LYS A 65 -0.23 -11.01 12.47
C LYS A 65 0.15 -9.52 12.28
N GLY A 66 0.08 -8.74 13.34
CA GLY A 66 0.40 -7.31 13.30
C GLY A 66 -0.69 -6.41 12.71
N ASN A 67 -1.82 -6.95 12.30
CA ASN A 67 -2.99 -6.19 11.89
C ASN A 67 -4.05 -6.19 12.99
N LEU A 68 -4.60 -5.03 13.26
CA LEU A 68 -5.74 -4.83 14.12
C LEU A 68 -7.00 -4.80 13.27
N HIS A 69 -7.95 -5.68 13.57
CA HIS A 69 -9.25 -5.78 12.91
C HIS A 69 -10.32 -5.26 13.86
N ILE A 70 -11.03 -4.23 13.46
CA ILE A 70 -12.06 -3.59 14.26
C ILE A 70 -13.35 -3.57 13.45
N THR A 71 -14.42 -4.10 14.00
CA THR A 71 -15.76 -3.97 13.41
C THR A 71 -16.53 -2.90 14.15
N VAL A 72 -16.97 -1.87 13.43
CA VAL A 72 -17.76 -0.76 13.97
C VAL A 72 -19.19 -0.80 13.44
N PRO A 73 -20.20 -0.53 14.27
CA PRO A 73 -21.57 -0.48 13.82
C PRO A 73 -21.81 0.79 12.99
N GLN A 74 -22.76 0.74 12.07
CA GLN A 74 -23.13 1.90 11.27
C GLN A 74 -23.59 3.10 12.11
N THR A 75 -24.13 2.83 13.30
CA THR A 75 -24.52 3.86 14.27
C THR A 75 -23.36 4.73 14.74
N ALA A 76 -22.13 4.23 14.67
CA ALA A 76 -20.93 5.03 14.99
C ALA A 76 -20.71 6.19 13.99
N TYR A 77 -21.36 6.19 12.83
CA TYR A 77 -21.26 7.22 11.80
C TYR A 77 -22.56 8.01 11.56
N ASN A 78 -23.64 7.64 12.24
CA ASN A 78 -24.95 8.25 12.04
C ASN A 78 -25.25 9.36 13.03
N ASN A 79 -24.39 9.59 14.01
CA ASN A 79 -24.57 10.58 15.05
C ASN A 79 -24.06 11.95 14.60
N THR A 80 -24.65 12.99 15.16
CA THR A 80 -24.17 14.38 15.00
C THR A 80 -22.82 14.60 15.69
N ASP A 81 -22.47 13.73 16.63
CA ASP A 81 -21.22 13.75 17.38
C ASP A 81 -20.21 12.78 16.76
N ILE A 82 -18.96 13.20 16.74
CA ILE A 82 -17.85 12.37 16.25
C ILE A 82 -17.54 11.30 17.29
N GLU A 83 -17.67 10.04 16.88
CA GLU A 83 -17.29 8.90 17.72
C GLU A 83 -15.78 8.70 17.74
N VAL A 84 -15.27 8.32 18.90
CA VAL A 84 -13.85 8.05 19.10
C VAL A 84 -13.66 6.69 19.76
N LEU A 85 -12.85 5.85 19.14
CA LEU A 85 -12.35 4.63 19.78
C LEU A 85 -11.01 4.93 20.43
N SER A 86 -10.84 4.54 21.69
CA SER A 86 -9.58 4.64 22.42
C SER A 86 -8.97 3.25 22.55
N LEU A 87 -7.76 3.08 22.04
CA LEU A 87 -7.03 1.82 22.04
C LEU A 87 -5.76 1.98 22.89
N ASP A 88 -5.72 1.32 24.03
CA ASP A 88 -4.50 1.24 24.84
C ASP A 88 -3.59 0.14 24.30
N MET A 89 -2.36 0.49 23.97
CA MET A 89 -1.41 -0.35 23.27
C MET A 89 -0.14 -0.58 24.10
N ASP A 90 0.36 -1.81 24.13
CA ASP A 90 1.75 -2.03 24.48
C ASP A 90 2.63 -1.71 23.28
N VAL A 91 3.59 -0.83 23.44
CA VAL A 91 4.64 -0.59 22.46
C VAL A 91 5.70 -1.65 22.62
N THR A 92 5.66 -2.67 21.78
CA THR A 92 6.44 -3.90 21.96
C THR A 92 7.87 -3.82 21.45
N THR A 93 8.26 -2.82 20.73
CA THR A 93 9.67 -2.49 20.40
C THR A 93 9.66 -1.27 19.52
N PRO A 94 10.50 -0.25 19.70
CA PRO A 94 10.81 0.65 18.62
C PRO A 94 11.31 -0.21 17.48
N ILE A 95 10.78 -0.02 16.26
CA ILE A 95 11.24 -0.74 15.09
C ILE A 95 12.74 -0.51 15.02
N ALA A 96 13.51 -1.53 15.39
CA ALA A 96 14.95 -1.38 15.43
C ALA A 96 15.45 -1.09 14.01
N ALA A 97 16.47 -0.26 13.91
CA ALA A 97 17.04 0.22 12.65
C ALA A 97 17.60 -0.89 11.70
N THR A 98 17.52 -2.14 12.12
CA THR A 98 17.94 -3.32 11.37
C THR A 98 16.82 -3.96 10.54
N HIS A 99 15.59 -3.44 10.64
CA HIS A 99 14.44 -4.02 9.96
C HIS A 99 14.22 -3.44 8.57
N GLU A 100 13.56 -4.24 7.75
CA GLU A 100 13.12 -3.86 6.42
C GLU A 100 12.03 -2.80 6.55
N TYR A 101 12.27 -1.63 5.95
CA TYR A 101 11.27 -0.61 5.82
C TYR A 101 10.56 -0.79 4.49
N VAL A 102 9.28 -1.08 4.56
CA VAL A 102 8.42 -0.94 3.39
C VAL A 102 8.13 0.55 3.24
N PRO A 103 8.53 1.17 2.15
CA PRO A 103 8.28 2.59 1.97
C PRO A 103 6.79 2.87 2.02
N ASN A 104 6.42 3.90 2.78
CA ASN A 104 5.08 4.46 2.71
C ASN A 104 5.05 5.39 1.50
N TYR A 105 4.21 5.12 0.51
CA TYR A 105 4.07 6.00 -0.63
C TYR A 105 2.77 6.80 -0.53
N SER A 106 2.84 8.09 -0.88
CA SER A 106 1.68 8.93 -1.05
C SER A 106 1.46 9.22 -2.53
N TYR A 107 0.23 9.11 -2.95
CA TYR A 107 -0.20 9.43 -4.30
C TYR A 107 -1.09 10.66 -4.25
N SER A 108 -0.67 11.74 -4.88
CA SER A 108 -1.48 12.95 -4.93
C SER A 108 -2.43 12.89 -6.11
N CYS A 109 -3.69 12.64 -5.84
CA CYS A 109 -4.74 12.73 -6.86
C CYS A 109 -5.14 14.18 -7.21
N PHE A 110 -4.69 15.17 -6.45
CA PHE A 110 -4.99 16.58 -6.74
C PHE A 110 -4.32 17.07 -8.02
N ASP A 111 -3.13 16.58 -8.29
CA ASP A 111 -2.44 16.88 -9.54
C ASP A 111 -3.16 16.30 -10.76
N TYR A 112 -4.03 15.35 -10.54
CA TYR A 112 -4.88 14.72 -11.51
C TYR A 112 -5.85 15.69 -12.19
N TYR A 113 -6.47 16.59 -11.44
CA TYR A 113 -7.44 17.53 -11.98
C TYR A 113 -6.81 18.79 -12.56
N SER A 114 -5.70 19.24 -12.01
CA SER A 114 -5.09 20.53 -12.39
C SER A 114 -3.98 20.38 -13.44
N ASN A 115 -3.14 19.37 -13.35
CA ASN A 115 -1.94 19.23 -14.20
C ASN A 115 -1.70 17.84 -14.78
N TYR A 116 -2.56 16.86 -14.48
CA TYR A 116 -2.42 15.48 -14.94
C TYR A 116 -1.08 14.82 -14.58
N ARG A 117 -0.55 15.15 -13.44
CA ARG A 117 0.70 14.60 -12.93
C ARG A 117 0.42 13.80 -11.67
N SER A 118 0.97 12.61 -11.59
CA SER A 118 1.03 11.86 -10.34
C SER A 118 2.45 11.89 -9.81
N THR A 119 2.58 12.10 -8.50
CA THR A 119 3.87 12.03 -7.81
C THR A 119 3.82 10.90 -6.82
N VAL A 120 4.71 9.93 -6.97
CA VAL A 120 4.90 8.87 -5.98
C VAL A 120 6.11 9.23 -5.13
N SER A 121 5.90 9.30 -3.82
CA SER A 121 6.98 9.53 -2.85
C SER A 121 6.98 8.42 -1.81
N TYR A 122 8.17 8.08 -1.35
CA TYR A 122 8.39 7.12 -0.28
C TYR A 122 9.03 7.85 0.89
N GLU A 123 8.54 7.59 2.09
CA GLU A 123 9.06 8.21 3.30
C GLU A 123 9.44 7.14 4.33
N TRP A 124 10.56 7.35 5.04
CA TRP A 124 11.01 6.50 6.14
C TRP A 124 11.98 7.24 7.06
N GLU A 125 12.34 6.61 8.15
CA GLU A 125 13.28 7.14 9.11
C GLU A 125 14.55 6.32 9.13
N ILE A 126 15.68 7.00 9.28
CA ILE A 126 16.99 6.39 9.51
C ILE A 126 17.61 6.95 10.79
N PRO A 127 18.59 6.24 11.39
CA PRO A 127 19.40 6.79 12.47
C PRO A 127 20.18 8.05 12.04
N ASN A 128 20.49 8.92 12.99
CA ASN A 128 21.24 10.16 12.77
C ASN A 128 22.76 9.95 12.50
N ARG A 129 23.11 8.94 11.76
CA ARG A 129 24.48 8.57 11.37
C ARG A 129 24.51 8.13 9.93
N ASN A 130 25.70 8.15 9.32
CA ASN A 130 25.86 7.58 7.98
C ASN A 130 25.31 6.16 7.96
N THR A 131 24.37 5.93 7.06
CA THR A 131 23.57 4.72 7.04
C THR A 131 23.64 4.07 5.68
N GLN A 132 24.00 2.79 5.67
CA GLN A 132 23.99 2.01 4.44
C GLN A 132 22.56 1.56 4.15
N LEU A 133 22.06 1.95 3.00
CA LEU A 133 20.78 1.55 2.46
C LEU A 133 20.98 0.44 1.43
N GLU A 134 20.22 -0.64 1.53
CA GLU A 134 20.08 -1.63 0.47
C GLU A 134 18.73 -1.43 -0.21
N LEU A 135 18.76 -1.01 -1.47
CA LEU A 135 17.61 -0.79 -2.31
C LEU A 135 17.29 -2.08 -3.06
N THR A 136 16.06 -2.55 -2.99
CA THR A 136 15.56 -3.67 -3.80
C THR A 136 14.43 -3.17 -4.68
N TYR A 137 14.50 -3.44 -5.97
CA TYR A 137 13.55 -2.93 -6.95
C TYR A 137 13.33 -3.90 -8.11
N THR A 138 12.28 -3.67 -8.88
CA THR A 138 11.92 -4.51 -10.02
C THR A 138 12.69 -4.09 -11.29
N PRO A 139 12.70 -4.94 -12.35
CA PRO A 139 13.36 -4.57 -13.61
C PRO A 139 12.88 -3.27 -14.24
N GLN A 140 11.62 -2.91 -14.03
CA GLN A 140 11.04 -1.70 -14.62
C GLN A 140 11.52 -0.39 -13.97
N GLU A 141 12.23 -0.50 -12.84
CA GLU A 141 12.78 0.67 -12.15
C GLU A 141 14.21 1.01 -12.62
N ILE A 142 14.84 0.16 -13.43
CA ILE A 142 16.21 0.37 -13.92
C ILE A 142 16.28 1.65 -14.76
N GLY A 143 17.30 2.47 -14.50
CA GLY A 143 17.53 3.73 -15.19
C GLY A 143 16.81 4.93 -14.55
N LYS A 144 15.91 4.72 -13.59
CA LYS A 144 15.27 5.83 -12.87
C LYS A 144 16.24 6.50 -11.93
N GLU A 145 16.16 7.81 -11.87
CA GLU A 145 16.87 8.62 -10.87
C GLU A 145 15.97 8.88 -9.67
N LEU A 146 16.49 8.58 -8.50
CA LEU A 146 15.85 8.86 -7.23
C LEU A 146 16.50 10.08 -6.58
N VAL A 147 15.69 10.95 -6.00
CA VAL A 147 16.12 12.04 -5.15
C VAL A 147 15.75 11.71 -3.72
N ILE A 148 16.75 11.58 -2.86
CA ILE A 148 16.55 11.40 -1.42
C ILE A 148 16.68 12.77 -0.78
N THR A 149 15.62 13.22 -0.14
CA THR A 149 15.59 14.49 0.60
C THR A 149 15.34 14.27 2.08
N ASN A 150 15.92 15.12 2.90
CA ASN A 150 15.61 15.20 4.32
C ASN A 150 14.83 16.48 4.66
N PRO A 151 14.32 16.67 5.90
CA PRO A 151 13.57 17.85 6.28
C PRO A 151 14.35 19.16 6.20
N THR A 152 15.70 19.12 6.24
CA THR A 152 16.56 20.31 6.13
C THR A 152 16.81 20.72 4.67
N GLY A 153 16.29 19.95 3.71
CA GLY A 153 16.41 20.24 2.28
C GLY A 153 17.68 19.69 1.62
N ASN A 154 18.49 18.88 2.32
CA ASN A 154 19.62 18.21 1.70
C ASN A 154 19.14 17.13 0.73
N GLU A 155 19.68 17.15 -0.48
CA GLU A 155 19.36 16.20 -1.53
C GLU A 155 20.55 15.31 -1.86
N GLN A 156 20.30 14.01 -1.96
CA GLN A 156 21.25 13.05 -2.51
C GLN A 156 20.56 12.28 -3.63
N ARG A 157 21.29 12.01 -4.71
CA ARG A 157 20.73 11.41 -5.94
C ARG A 157 21.31 10.04 -6.19
N ILE A 158 20.46 9.13 -6.65
CA ILE A 158 20.85 7.76 -6.97
C ILE A 158 20.20 7.40 -8.30
N THR A 159 20.99 6.88 -9.23
CA THR A 159 20.44 6.18 -10.40
C THR A 159 20.32 4.69 -10.09
N LEU A 160 19.17 4.09 -10.35
CA LEU A 160 18.98 2.65 -10.23
C LEU A 160 19.67 1.95 -11.41
N ASP A 161 20.83 1.38 -11.17
CA ASP A 161 21.75 0.93 -12.22
C ASP A 161 21.47 -0.46 -12.79
N GLY A 162 20.67 -1.27 -12.08
CA GLY A 162 20.40 -2.64 -12.48
C GLY A 162 21.61 -3.58 -12.46
N ALA A 163 22.73 -3.15 -11.86
CA ALA A 163 23.99 -3.88 -11.96
C ALA A 163 23.97 -5.25 -11.24
N LYS A 164 23.19 -5.37 -10.18
CA LYS A 164 23.13 -6.59 -9.38
C LYS A 164 21.77 -7.27 -9.45
N ALA A 165 21.59 -8.13 -10.44
CA ALA A 165 20.45 -9.02 -10.51
C ALA A 165 20.46 -10.01 -9.33
N SER A 166 19.29 -10.21 -8.73
CA SER A 166 19.09 -11.12 -7.59
C SER A 166 17.88 -12.00 -7.86
N PRO A 167 18.08 -13.27 -8.27
CA PRO A 167 16.99 -14.20 -8.46
C PRO A 167 16.23 -14.44 -7.15
N LEU A 168 14.92 -14.39 -7.21
CA LEU A 168 14.05 -14.80 -6.12
C LEU A 168 13.90 -16.32 -6.13
N LYS A 169 14.04 -16.92 -4.97
CA LYS A 169 13.87 -18.36 -4.79
C LYS A 169 12.43 -18.63 -4.33
N VAL A 170 11.51 -18.64 -5.27
CA VAL A 170 10.11 -18.99 -4.97
C VAL A 170 10.01 -20.47 -4.65
N ASN A 171 9.39 -20.80 -3.53
CA ASN A 171 9.20 -22.17 -3.12
C ASN A 171 8.25 -22.88 -4.10
N PRO A 172 8.65 -24.03 -4.72
CA PRO A 172 7.84 -24.70 -5.72
C PRO A 172 6.52 -25.29 -5.17
N LYS A 173 6.38 -25.38 -3.85
CA LYS A 173 5.13 -25.79 -3.20
C LYS A 173 4.15 -24.64 -3.00
N THR A 174 4.46 -23.44 -3.48
CA THR A 174 3.52 -22.30 -3.47
C THR A 174 2.36 -22.63 -4.40
N LYS A 175 1.14 -22.58 -3.87
CA LYS A 175 -0.07 -22.88 -4.63
C LYS A 175 -0.82 -21.62 -4.96
N TRP A 176 -1.03 -21.39 -6.24
CA TRP A 176 -1.86 -20.31 -6.76
C TRP A 176 -3.28 -20.83 -6.93
N GLY A 177 -4.19 -20.28 -6.15
CA GLY A 177 -5.60 -20.65 -6.19
C GLY A 177 -6.31 -20.07 -7.41
N LYS A 178 -7.61 -20.28 -7.43
CA LYS A 178 -8.50 -19.75 -8.47
C LYS A 178 -8.58 -18.23 -8.38
N ARG A 179 -8.94 -17.61 -9.48
CA ARG A 179 -9.24 -16.18 -9.56
C ARG A 179 -10.73 -15.96 -9.54
N TYR A 180 -11.13 -14.83 -8.98
CA TYR A 180 -12.52 -14.43 -8.89
C TYR A 180 -12.64 -12.98 -9.33
N LEU A 181 -13.57 -12.70 -10.24
CA LEU A 181 -13.89 -11.37 -10.74
C LEU A 181 -15.21 -10.90 -10.11
N CYS A 182 -15.25 -9.67 -9.62
CA CYS A 182 -16.44 -9.01 -9.09
C CYS A 182 -16.56 -7.59 -9.65
N GLY A 183 -17.74 -7.19 -10.02
CA GLY A 183 -18.08 -5.85 -10.53
C GLY A 183 -19.27 -5.90 -11.47
N PRO A 184 -19.69 -4.75 -12.04
CA PRO A 184 -19.12 -3.42 -11.80
C PRO A 184 -19.49 -2.82 -10.43
N GLY A 185 -18.61 -1.98 -9.92
CA GLY A 185 -18.88 -1.06 -8.81
C GLY A 185 -18.87 0.37 -9.27
N SER A 186 -19.57 1.24 -8.54
CA SER A 186 -19.51 2.67 -8.76
C SER A 186 -18.45 3.29 -7.89
N SER A 187 -17.49 3.92 -8.43
CA SER A 187 -16.57 4.84 -7.79
C SER A 187 -15.14 4.67 -8.24
N LEU A 188 -14.53 5.75 -8.40
CA LEU A 188 -13.48 5.91 -9.31
C LEU A 188 -12.12 6.01 -8.71
N PHE A 189 -11.90 6.77 -7.70
CA PHE A 189 -10.55 7.23 -7.44
C PHE A 189 -10.07 7.00 -6.02
N ASP A 190 -10.95 7.00 -5.07
CA ASP A 190 -10.58 6.87 -3.66
C ASP A 190 -10.68 5.41 -3.24
N ALA A 191 -9.55 4.74 -3.26
CA ALA A 191 -9.45 3.43 -2.66
C ALA A 191 -8.92 3.57 -1.24
N PRO A 192 -9.50 2.88 -0.27
CA PRO A 192 -8.92 2.80 1.05
C PRO A 192 -7.55 2.13 0.98
N SER A 193 -6.62 2.53 1.86
CA SER A 193 -5.31 1.88 1.98
C SER A 193 -5.41 0.42 2.42
N THR A 194 -6.56 0.05 2.98
CA THR A 194 -6.87 -1.32 3.43
C THR A 194 -8.26 -1.73 2.98
N ILE A 195 -8.41 -2.99 2.58
CA ILE A 195 -9.68 -3.59 2.24
C ILE A 195 -9.84 -4.94 2.94
N ASN A 196 -11.07 -5.27 3.32
CA ASN A 196 -11.41 -6.59 3.83
C ASN A 196 -12.42 -7.26 2.89
N ILE A 197 -11.93 -8.18 2.11
CA ILE A 197 -12.69 -8.90 1.08
C ILE A 197 -12.46 -10.40 1.28
N SER A 198 -13.49 -11.17 1.06
CA SER A 198 -13.45 -12.64 1.05
C SER A 198 -14.52 -13.14 0.08
N LEU A 199 -14.59 -14.45 -0.15
CA LEU A 199 -15.58 -15.01 -1.07
C LEU A 199 -17.05 -14.75 -0.65
N ASP A 200 -17.28 -14.56 0.64
CA ASP A 200 -18.56 -14.20 1.22
C ASP A 200 -18.78 -12.69 1.38
N LYS A 201 -17.72 -11.88 1.17
CA LYS A 201 -17.74 -10.42 1.29
C LYS A 201 -17.31 -9.77 -0.02
N THR A 202 -18.27 -9.33 -0.81
CA THR A 202 -17.95 -8.61 -2.06
C THR A 202 -17.65 -7.15 -1.81
N PRO A 203 -16.72 -6.56 -2.59
CA PRO A 203 -16.42 -5.13 -2.50
C PRO A 203 -17.48 -4.25 -3.17
N VAL A 204 -18.44 -4.87 -3.83
CA VAL A 204 -19.50 -4.20 -4.60
C VAL A 204 -20.86 -4.55 -4.00
N ARG A 205 -21.67 -3.54 -3.75
CA ARG A 205 -23.02 -3.73 -3.25
C ARG A 205 -23.84 -4.59 -4.24
N ASN A 206 -24.41 -5.67 -3.74
CA ASN A 206 -25.13 -6.67 -4.56
C ASN A 206 -24.27 -7.37 -5.62
N GLY A 207 -22.95 -7.29 -5.51
CA GLY A 207 -22.03 -8.00 -6.39
C GLY A 207 -21.91 -9.47 -6.02
N GLN A 208 -21.39 -10.24 -6.97
CA GLN A 208 -21.03 -11.65 -6.78
C GLN A 208 -19.67 -11.92 -7.37
N TRP A 209 -18.91 -12.76 -6.70
CA TRP A 209 -17.69 -13.29 -7.23
C TRP A 209 -17.96 -14.32 -8.33
N LYS A 210 -17.40 -14.12 -9.49
CA LYS A 210 -17.41 -15.07 -10.61
C LYS A 210 -16.03 -15.69 -10.74
N GLU A 211 -15.99 -17.02 -10.62
CA GLU A 211 -14.73 -17.76 -10.82
C GLU A 211 -14.25 -17.63 -12.27
N THR A 212 -12.94 -17.50 -12.44
CA THR A 212 -12.26 -17.50 -13.74
C THR A 212 -10.90 -18.15 -13.63
N ASN A 213 -10.51 -18.88 -14.68
CA ASN A 213 -9.18 -19.51 -14.78
C ASN A 213 -8.21 -18.65 -15.61
N GLU A 214 -8.70 -17.59 -16.23
CA GLU A 214 -7.90 -16.75 -17.09
C GLU A 214 -6.90 -15.92 -16.29
N GLU A 215 -5.63 -15.98 -16.68
CA GLU A 215 -4.57 -15.13 -16.14
C GLU A 215 -4.67 -13.69 -16.65
N LYS A 216 -5.14 -13.54 -17.89
CA LYS A 216 -5.39 -12.28 -18.56
C LYS A 216 -6.76 -12.33 -19.22
N MET A 217 -7.57 -11.32 -18.97
CA MET A 217 -8.92 -11.23 -19.50
C MET A 217 -9.26 -9.78 -19.86
N MET A 218 -9.89 -9.61 -21.02
CA MET A 218 -10.51 -8.36 -21.44
C MET A 218 -12.04 -8.56 -21.47
N PHE A 219 -12.79 -7.55 -21.03
CA PHE A 219 -14.26 -7.63 -20.97
C PHE A 219 -14.90 -6.26 -21.17
N PRO A 220 -16.15 -6.21 -21.69
CA PRO A 220 -16.90 -4.97 -21.82
C PRO A 220 -17.10 -4.28 -20.48
N ALA A 221 -16.98 -2.97 -20.47
CA ALA A 221 -17.17 -2.14 -19.29
C ALA A 221 -17.73 -0.78 -19.68
N ASN A 222 -18.43 -0.11 -18.77
CA ASN A 222 -18.80 1.27 -18.95
C ASN A 222 -17.76 2.21 -18.33
N ILE A 223 -17.81 3.46 -18.75
CA ILE A 223 -16.99 4.50 -18.15
C ILE A 223 -17.35 4.67 -16.67
N LEU A 224 -16.35 5.02 -15.87
CA LEU A 224 -16.52 5.28 -14.44
C LEU A 224 -16.89 4.04 -13.60
N GLU A 225 -16.54 2.85 -14.07
CA GLU A 225 -16.74 1.60 -13.36
C GLU A 225 -15.44 1.09 -12.71
N THR A 226 -15.63 0.36 -11.62
CA THR A 226 -14.57 -0.31 -10.86
C THR A 226 -14.86 -1.81 -10.81
N TYR A 227 -13.82 -2.61 -10.98
CA TYR A 227 -13.88 -4.06 -10.89
C TYR A 227 -12.83 -4.56 -9.91
N PHE A 228 -13.02 -5.77 -9.40
CA PHE A 228 -12.09 -6.40 -8.48
C PHE A 228 -11.75 -7.80 -8.96
N VAL A 229 -10.47 -8.17 -8.87
CA VAL A 229 -10.00 -9.54 -9.10
C VAL A 229 -9.32 -10.01 -7.83
N MET A 230 -9.72 -11.16 -7.33
CA MET A 230 -9.16 -11.77 -6.12
C MET A 230 -8.53 -13.11 -6.46
N GLN A 231 -7.36 -13.37 -5.89
CA GLN A 231 -6.69 -14.68 -5.95
C GLN A 231 -6.07 -15.00 -4.60
N GLU A 232 -6.31 -16.21 -4.13
CA GLU A 232 -5.64 -16.73 -2.93
C GLU A 232 -4.34 -17.45 -3.31
N VAL A 233 -3.32 -17.27 -2.47
CA VAL A 233 -2.01 -17.90 -2.64
C VAL A 233 -1.59 -18.55 -1.34
N GLU A 234 -1.44 -19.87 -1.32
CA GLU A 234 -0.91 -20.61 -0.17
C GLU A 234 0.60 -20.71 -0.28
N SER A 235 1.32 -20.06 0.62
CA SER A 235 2.78 -20.07 0.68
C SER A 235 3.29 -20.92 1.86
N PRO A 236 4.16 -21.91 1.63
CA PRO A 236 4.68 -22.76 2.71
C PRO A 236 5.66 -22.03 3.63
N VAL A 237 6.20 -20.90 3.18
CA VAL A 237 7.17 -20.06 3.90
C VAL A 237 6.86 -18.58 3.65
N ALA A 238 7.39 -17.70 4.48
CA ALA A 238 7.45 -16.28 4.14
C ALA A 238 8.49 -16.08 3.03
N GLN A 239 8.10 -15.43 1.93
CA GLN A 239 8.96 -15.26 0.75
C GLN A 239 8.53 -14.09 -0.12
N ASP A 240 9.47 -13.61 -0.92
CA ASP A 240 9.22 -12.60 -1.94
C ASP A 240 8.88 -13.28 -3.27
N VAL A 241 7.85 -12.78 -3.94
CA VAL A 241 7.42 -13.26 -5.25
C VAL A 241 7.13 -12.08 -6.17
N LEU A 242 7.64 -12.13 -7.38
CA LEU A 242 7.32 -11.15 -8.41
C LEU A 242 6.09 -11.63 -9.18
N VAL A 243 5.09 -10.78 -9.30
CA VAL A 243 3.88 -11.03 -10.07
C VAL A 243 3.75 -10.03 -11.22
N ASP A 244 3.21 -10.50 -12.34
CA ASP A 244 2.76 -9.65 -13.42
C ASP A 244 1.31 -9.26 -13.16
N VAL A 245 1.03 -7.98 -13.16
CA VAL A 245 -0.31 -7.40 -13.04
C VAL A 245 -0.58 -6.49 -14.24
N GLY A 246 -1.84 -6.25 -14.52
CA GLY A 246 -2.17 -5.35 -15.63
C GLY A 246 -3.60 -4.84 -15.57
N ALA A 247 -3.77 -3.64 -16.11
CA ALA A 247 -5.07 -3.01 -16.33
C ALA A 247 -5.00 -1.93 -17.40
N GLY A 248 -6.16 -1.37 -17.72
CA GLY A 248 -6.30 -0.21 -18.59
C GLY A 248 -5.98 1.10 -17.88
N ASN A 249 -7.00 1.85 -17.47
CA ASN A 249 -6.84 3.20 -16.90
C ASN A 249 -6.16 3.26 -15.54
N GLY A 250 -6.33 2.25 -14.71
CA GLY A 250 -5.69 2.23 -13.41
C GLY A 250 -5.88 0.93 -12.67
N ILE A 251 -4.93 0.68 -11.79
CA ILE A 251 -4.89 -0.52 -10.97
C ILE A 251 -4.42 -0.16 -9.56
N GLU A 252 -5.00 -0.81 -8.58
CA GLU A 252 -4.48 -0.88 -7.24
C GLU A 252 -4.35 -2.33 -6.83
N VAL A 253 -3.21 -2.70 -6.27
CA VAL A 253 -2.90 -4.05 -5.84
C VAL A 253 -2.87 -4.10 -4.33
N TYR A 254 -3.64 -5.01 -3.77
CA TYR A 254 -3.65 -5.29 -2.34
C TYR A 254 -3.06 -6.66 -2.07
N LEU A 255 -2.27 -6.74 -1.02
CA LEU A 255 -1.82 -8.00 -0.44
C LEU A 255 -2.31 -8.10 1.00
N ASN A 256 -3.08 -9.15 1.30
CA ASN A 256 -3.65 -9.38 2.63
C ASN A 256 -4.44 -8.17 3.17
N GLY A 257 -5.19 -7.51 2.28
CA GLY A 257 -6.01 -6.36 2.59
C GLY A 257 -5.30 -5.01 2.57
N ARG A 258 -3.98 -4.95 2.40
CA ARG A 258 -3.19 -3.72 2.38
C ARG A 258 -2.77 -3.35 0.96
N SER A 259 -2.95 -2.09 0.58
CA SER A 259 -2.45 -1.57 -0.70
C SER A 259 -0.92 -1.63 -0.75
N VAL A 260 -0.40 -2.27 -1.78
CA VAL A 260 1.05 -2.44 -2.01
C VAL A 260 1.52 -1.77 -3.29
N MET A 261 0.59 -1.46 -4.20
CA MET A 261 0.85 -0.71 -5.40
C MET A 261 -0.41 0.01 -5.83
N LYS A 262 -0.28 1.25 -6.27
CA LYS A 262 -1.36 2.04 -6.84
C LYS A 262 -0.85 2.79 -8.06
N HIS A 263 -1.53 2.60 -9.18
CA HIS A 263 -1.24 3.30 -10.39
C HIS A 263 -2.55 3.73 -11.05
N LEU A 264 -2.78 5.02 -11.09
CA LEU A 264 -3.93 5.63 -11.75
C LEU A 264 -3.44 6.44 -12.95
N ASN A 265 -3.93 6.09 -14.13
CA ASN A 265 -3.66 6.88 -15.31
C ASN A 265 -4.83 7.82 -15.58
N PRO A 266 -4.59 9.14 -15.58
CA PRO A 266 -5.63 10.15 -15.82
C PRO A 266 -6.11 10.20 -17.28
N TYR A 267 -5.41 9.57 -18.18
CA TYR A 267 -5.69 9.61 -19.61
C TYR A 267 -6.24 8.30 -20.13
N ARG A 268 -6.77 8.34 -21.35
CA ARG A 268 -7.00 7.13 -22.12
C ARG A 268 -5.68 6.42 -22.31
N CYS A 269 -5.55 5.23 -21.81
CA CYS A 269 -4.38 4.43 -22.05
C CYS A 269 -4.77 3.00 -22.44
N LYS A 270 -3.91 2.43 -23.27
CA LYS A 270 -4.01 1.01 -23.60
C LYS A 270 -3.74 0.17 -22.36
N PHE A 271 -4.19 -1.06 -22.41
CA PHE A 271 -3.87 -2.07 -21.40
C PHE A 271 -2.37 -2.13 -21.15
N ARG A 272 -1.98 -2.09 -19.90
CA ARG A 272 -0.60 -2.00 -19.45
C ARG A 272 -0.26 -3.12 -18.51
N GLU A 273 0.91 -3.70 -18.68
CA GLU A 273 1.43 -4.76 -17.82
C GLU A 273 2.55 -4.20 -16.95
N GLU A 274 2.51 -4.52 -15.67
CA GLU A 274 3.44 -4.06 -14.67
C GLU A 274 3.88 -5.23 -13.79
N LYS A 275 4.98 -5.04 -13.07
CA LYS A 275 5.50 -6.03 -12.11
C LYS A 275 5.37 -5.52 -10.70
N VAL A 276 4.91 -6.39 -9.81
CA VAL A 276 4.77 -6.07 -8.38
C VAL A 276 5.55 -7.10 -7.57
N LEU A 277 6.37 -6.63 -6.64
CA LEU A 277 7.04 -7.47 -5.67
C LEU A 277 6.14 -7.67 -4.46
N LEU A 278 5.68 -8.88 -4.24
CA LEU A 278 4.83 -9.24 -3.12
C LEU A 278 5.62 -9.97 -2.03
N HIS A 279 5.44 -9.54 -0.80
CA HIS A 279 6.01 -10.18 0.39
C HIS A 279 4.99 -11.15 1.00
N LEU A 280 4.95 -12.38 0.48
CA LEU A 280 4.03 -13.40 0.96
C LEU A 280 4.38 -13.83 2.37
N GLN A 281 3.37 -13.94 3.21
CA GLN A 281 3.49 -14.56 4.54
C GLN A 281 3.36 -16.09 4.42
N LYS A 282 3.88 -16.81 5.41
CA LYS A 282 3.60 -18.24 5.51
C LYS A 282 2.11 -18.48 5.74
N GLY A 283 1.53 -19.39 4.96
CA GLY A 283 0.11 -19.73 4.97
C GLY A 283 -0.65 -19.05 3.83
N LEU A 284 -1.92 -18.83 4.04
CA LEU A 284 -2.81 -18.24 3.06
C LEU A 284 -2.56 -16.75 2.93
N ASN A 285 -2.38 -16.29 1.70
CA ASN A 285 -2.30 -14.89 1.31
C ASN A 285 -3.43 -14.59 0.32
N GLN A 286 -3.89 -13.35 0.31
CA GLN A 286 -4.90 -12.88 -0.62
C GLN A 286 -4.34 -11.72 -1.42
N ILE A 287 -4.37 -11.84 -2.73
CA ILE A 287 -4.06 -10.77 -3.68
C ILE A 287 -5.39 -10.24 -4.20
N VAL A 288 -5.57 -8.93 -4.18
CA VAL A 288 -6.73 -8.29 -4.77
C VAL A 288 -6.27 -7.18 -5.70
N LEU A 289 -6.75 -7.21 -6.93
CA LEU A 289 -6.64 -6.09 -7.86
C LEU A 289 -7.93 -5.28 -7.80
N ARG A 290 -7.83 -3.98 -7.67
CA ARG A 290 -8.90 -3.03 -7.94
C ARG A 290 -8.61 -2.35 -9.27
N LEU A 291 -9.50 -2.53 -10.23
CA LEU A 291 -9.36 -2.03 -11.60
C LEU A 291 -10.25 -0.81 -11.78
N TYR A 292 -9.72 0.23 -12.39
CA TYR A 292 -10.47 1.44 -12.71
C TYR A 292 -10.69 1.53 -14.20
N ASN A 293 -11.93 1.70 -14.62
CA ASN A 293 -12.26 2.05 -15.98
C ASN A 293 -12.87 3.44 -16.03
N ARG A 294 -12.13 4.40 -16.55
CA ARG A 294 -12.58 5.78 -16.62
C ARG A 294 -13.15 6.17 -17.96
N PHE A 295 -12.57 5.69 -19.04
CA PHE A 295 -12.80 6.25 -20.35
C PHE A 295 -13.18 5.23 -21.42
N GLU A 296 -12.97 3.96 -21.17
CA GLU A 296 -13.03 2.95 -22.22
C GLU A 296 -14.33 2.12 -22.14
N LYS A 297 -14.73 1.57 -23.28
CA LYS A 297 -15.87 0.63 -23.38
C LYS A 297 -15.46 -0.80 -23.06
N GLU A 298 -14.21 -1.01 -22.76
CA GLU A 298 -13.61 -2.29 -22.43
C GLU A 298 -12.54 -2.07 -21.35
N THR A 299 -12.45 -3.01 -20.41
CA THR A 299 -11.37 -3.07 -19.44
C THR A 299 -10.90 -4.49 -19.29
N GLY A 300 -9.90 -4.71 -18.44
CA GLY A 300 -9.39 -6.06 -18.25
C GLY A 300 -8.37 -6.11 -17.14
N TYR A 301 -7.86 -7.31 -16.90
CA TYR A 301 -6.81 -7.56 -15.93
C TYR A 301 -5.77 -8.56 -16.45
N LEU A 302 -4.59 -8.49 -15.86
CA LEU A 302 -3.58 -9.53 -15.81
C LEU A 302 -3.23 -9.80 -14.36
N LEU A 303 -3.15 -11.05 -13.96
CA LEU A 303 -2.64 -11.47 -12.65
C LEU A 303 -2.04 -12.87 -12.76
N ARG A 304 -0.73 -12.96 -12.68
CA ARG A 304 0.00 -14.23 -12.68
C ARG A 304 1.36 -14.12 -12.01
N PRO A 305 1.97 -15.22 -11.55
CA PRO A 305 3.39 -15.21 -11.20
C PRO A 305 4.22 -14.76 -12.41
N SER A 306 5.24 -13.95 -12.17
CA SER A 306 6.15 -13.55 -13.25
C SER A 306 7.00 -14.72 -13.71
N ASP A 307 7.18 -14.87 -15.02
CA ASP A 307 8.02 -15.93 -15.60
C ASP A 307 9.48 -15.81 -15.16
N LYS A 308 9.93 -14.57 -14.94
CA LYS A 308 11.27 -14.27 -14.46
C LYS A 308 11.21 -13.68 -13.06
N GLN A 309 11.56 -14.49 -12.08
CA GLN A 309 11.62 -14.10 -10.67
C GLN A 309 12.97 -13.42 -10.36
N ILE A 310 13.16 -12.19 -10.85
CA ILE A 310 14.40 -11.43 -10.70
C ILE A 310 14.08 -10.02 -10.19
N VAL A 311 14.75 -9.63 -9.13
CA VAL A 311 14.83 -8.26 -8.63
C VAL A 311 16.25 -7.75 -8.70
N TYR A 312 16.44 -6.46 -8.53
CA TYR A 312 17.75 -5.84 -8.50
C TYR A 312 18.04 -5.28 -7.12
N LYS A 313 19.29 -5.37 -6.69
CA LYS A 313 19.76 -4.86 -5.40
C LYS A 313 20.89 -3.89 -5.61
N GLN A 314 20.82 -2.76 -4.95
CA GLN A 314 21.84 -1.72 -4.99
C GLN A 314 22.10 -1.22 -3.58
N ARG A 315 23.37 -1.01 -3.25
CA ARG A 315 23.76 -0.41 -1.98
C ARG A 315 24.08 1.06 -2.17
N TYR A 316 23.63 1.85 -1.25
CA TYR A 316 23.89 3.26 -1.20
C TYR A 316 24.16 3.70 0.23
N THR A 317 25.18 4.53 0.43
CA THR A 317 25.47 5.10 1.75
C THR A 317 24.87 6.50 1.81
N TYR A 318 23.83 6.68 2.59
CA TYR A 318 23.30 8.00 2.91
C TYR A 318 24.28 8.70 3.87
N THR A 319 24.80 9.84 3.45
CA THR A 319 25.72 10.65 4.25
C THR A 319 24.94 11.68 5.04
N VAL A 320 25.07 11.61 6.36
CA VAL A 320 24.38 12.52 7.29
C VAL A 320 25.17 13.80 7.46
N SER A 321 24.52 14.94 7.29
CA SER A 321 25.12 16.25 7.56
C SER A 321 25.35 16.49 9.06
N GLU A 322 26.24 17.41 9.43
CA GLU A 322 26.47 17.77 10.83
C GLU A 322 25.23 18.39 11.49
N GLU A 323 24.33 18.96 10.71
CA GLU A 323 23.06 19.48 11.17
C GLU A 323 22.06 18.38 11.49
N ASP A 324 21.98 17.38 10.62
CA ASP A 324 21.09 16.23 10.81
C ASP A 324 21.50 15.37 11.99
N LYS A 325 22.79 15.30 12.33
CA LYS A 325 23.28 14.60 13.53
C LYS A 325 22.73 15.12 14.85
N LYS A 326 22.18 16.32 14.85
CA LYS A 326 21.53 16.93 16.01
C LYS A 326 20.10 16.40 16.24
N GLN A 327 19.54 15.72 15.26
CA GLN A 327 18.19 15.14 15.32
C GLN A 327 18.26 13.71 15.87
N PRO A 328 17.24 13.25 16.62
CA PRO A 328 17.20 11.88 17.14
C PRO A 328 17.06 10.82 16.04
N ALA A 329 16.39 11.18 14.96
CA ALA A 329 16.22 10.37 13.76
C ALA A 329 16.05 11.28 12.55
N ILE A 330 16.34 10.77 11.36
CA ILE A 330 16.27 11.52 10.11
C ILE A 330 15.11 10.95 9.29
N LYS A 331 14.14 11.81 9.02
CA LYS A 331 13.05 11.48 8.09
C LYS A 331 13.55 11.69 6.67
N LEU A 332 13.57 10.63 5.89
CA LEU A 332 13.94 10.68 4.48
C LEU A 332 12.71 10.56 3.60
N GLN A 333 12.69 11.31 2.51
CA GLN A 333 11.74 11.16 1.44
C GLN A 333 12.47 10.82 0.15
N ILE A 334 12.07 9.76 -0.54
CA ILE A 334 12.53 9.48 -1.90
C ILE A 334 11.43 9.88 -2.88
N LYS A 335 11.84 10.61 -3.89
CA LYS A 335 11.03 10.94 -5.07
C LYS A 335 11.76 10.50 -6.32
N GLN A 336 10.98 10.17 -7.33
CA GLN A 336 11.52 10.07 -8.67
C GLN A 336 11.78 11.47 -9.22
N ASN A 337 12.97 11.70 -9.77
CA ASN A 337 13.36 13.02 -10.29
C ASN A 337 12.55 13.41 -11.53
N ASN A 338 12.30 12.46 -12.41
CA ASN A 338 11.53 12.69 -13.63
C ASN A 338 10.05 12.45 -13.36
N LEU A 339 9.26 13.49 -13.33
CA LEU A 339 7.81 13.35 -13.24
C LEU A 339 7.30 12.59 -14.47
N PRO A 340 6.36 11.65 -14.27
CA PRO A 340 5.75 10.94 -15.39
C PRO A 340 5.12 11.93 -16.34
N THR A 341 5.43 11.80 -17.61
CA THR A 341 4.69 12.49 -18.66
C THR A 341 3.42 11.71 -18.98
N GLN A 342 2.45 12.34 -19.64
CA GLN A 342 1.11 11.80 -19.92
C GLN A 342 1.04 10.34 -20.44
N HIS A 343 2.14 9.80 -20.93
CA HIS A 343 2.17 8.51 -21.63
C HIS A 343 3.31 7.59 -21.22
N THR A 344 4.07 7.94 -20.18
CA THR A 344 5.24 7.15 -19.81
C THR A 344 5.06 6.47 -18.46
N ASP A 345 5.43 5.20 -18.42
CA ASP A 345 5.47 4.32 -17.25
C ASP A 345 6.65 4.67 -16.34
N THR A 346 6.68 5.88 -15.85
CA THR A 346 7.85 6.36 -15.11
C THR A 346 7.64 6.43 -13.61
N GLU A 347 6.46 6.07 -13.12
CA GLU A 347 6.19 6.05 -11.69
C GLU A 347 7.03 4.99 -10.96
N LEU A 348 7.57 5.37 -9.82
CA LEU A 348 8.33 4.49 -8.97
C LEU A 348 7.37 3.61 -8.17
N HIS A 349 7.44 2.31 -8.40
CA HIS A 349 6.73 1.30 -7.62
C HIS A 349 7.73 0.30 -7.05
N ASN A 350 7.33 -0.45 -6.05
CA ASN A 350 8.08 -1.62 -5.58
C ASN A 350 9.52 -1.36 -5.11
N LEU A 351 9.79 -0.18 -4.60
CA LEU A 351 11.06 0.08 -3.94
C LEU A 351 11.01 -0.42 -2.49
N THR A 352 11.88 -1.35 -2.14
CA THR A 352 12.11 -1.76 -0.75
C THR A 352 13.45 -1.24 -0.29
N VAL A 353 13.50 -0.66 0.89
CA VAL A 353 14.72 -0.11 1.50
C VAL A 353 15.01 -0.86 2.79
N ARG A 354 16.22 -1.42 2.88
CA ARG A 354 16.74 -2.01 4.12
C ARG A 354 17.88 -1.17 4.66
N ILE A 355 17.89 -0.99 5.96
CA ILE A 355 19.02 -0.42 6.67
C ILE A 355 19.98 -1.55 7.05
N LYS A 356 21.26 -1.39 6.77
CA LYS A 356 22.33 -2.34 7.09
C LYS A 356 23.20 -1.84 8.24
#